data_c63c17b5f699937200125c645bca7a53
#
_entry.id   c63c17b5f699937200125c645bca7a53
#
_cell.length_a   1.000
_cell.length_b   1.000
_cell.length_c   1.000
_cell.angle_alpha   90.00
_cell.angle_beta   90.00
_cell.angle_gamma   90.00
#
_symmetry.space_group_name_H-M   'P 1'
#
loop_
_entity.id
_entity.type
_entity.pdbx_description
1 polymer ?
#
loop_
_entity_poly.entity_id
_entity_poly.type
_entity_poly.pdbx_seq_one_letter_code
_entity_poly.pdbx_strand_id
1 'polypeptide(L)'
;MASAKRRFLPLVLCAAALCLITAATNASAIETEYRFHAYGLGQESCRKYLSDIASDQSAEQLYSAWLAGFMSVVEAQVPDAGVIPREAEMGAANAWIKKYCVLRAADTYLTATVRLLAARERSQ
;
A
#
# COMPACT_ATOMS: atom_id res chain seq x y z
N MET A 1 6.42 74.51 17.21
CA MET A 1 6.60 73.15 17.83
C MET A 1 5.76 72.18 17.07
N ALA A 2 6.34 71.50 16.12
CA ALA A 2 5.65 70.59 15.22
C ALA A 2 6.06 69.14 15.57
N SER A 3 5.05 68.37 15.99
CA SER A 3 5.19 66.96 16.32
C SER A 3 5.28 66.12 15.06
N ALA A 4 6.41 65.54 14.85
CA ALA A 4 6.64 64.60 13.75
C ALA A 4 6.33 63.17 14.23
N LYS A 5 5.09 62.71 14.12
CA LYS A 5 4.71 61.30 14.17
C LYS A 5 4.73 60.72 12.77
N ARG A 6 5.81 60.09 12.40
CA ARG A 6 5.98 59.30 11.17
C ARG A 6 5.89 57.81 11.50
N ARG A 7 4.83 57.16 11.03
CA ARG A 7 4.80 56.36 9.79
C ARG A 7 5.94 55.34 9.70
N PHE A 8 5.91 54.33 10.60
CA PHE A 8 6.72 53.10 10.44
C PHE A 8 5.85 51.82 10.43
N LEU A 9 4.61 51.95 9.97
CA LEU A 9 3.67 50.81 10.07
C LEU A 9 3.43 49.96 8.79
N PRO A 10 4.01 50.20 7.60
CA PRO A 10 3.72 49.30 6.48
C PRO A 10 4.81 48.28 6.16
N LEU A 11 5.94 48.27 6.86
CA LEU A 11 7.05 47.36 6.51
C LEU A 11 7.01 46.03 7.26
N VAL A 12 6.27 45.93 8.36
CA VAL A 12 6.22 44.68 9.16
C VAL A 12 5.16 43.70 8.64
N LEU A 13 4.18 44.18 7.89
CA LEU A 13 3.11 43.32 7.36
C LEU A 13 3.47 42.51 6.09
N CYS A 14 4.53 42.91 5.38
CA CYS A 14 4.97 42.14 4.20
C CYS A 14 5.86 40.95 4.54
N ALA A 15 6.53 40.91 5.69
CA ALA A 15 7.38 39.79 6.08
C ALA A 15 6.64 38.56 6.58
N ALA A 16 5.40 38.75 7.09
CA ALA A 16 4.58 37.63 7.58
C ALA A 16 3.83 36.87 6.50
N ALA A 17 3.64 37.47 5.31
CA ALA A 17 2.92 36.83 4.20
C ALA A 17 3.80 35.91 3.34
N LEU A 18 5.13 36.04 3.42
CA LEU A 18 6.05 35.22 2.63
C LEU A 18 6.43 33.88 3.28
N CYS A 19 6.15 33.67 4.56
CA CYS A 19 6.48 32.42 5.26
C CYS A 19 5.42 31.31 5.15
N LEU A 20 4.25 31.57 4.55
CA LEU A 20 3.17 30.59 4.48
C LEU A 20 3.10 29.77 3.17
N ILE A 21 4.03 29.98 2.23
CA ILE A 21 3.98 29.33 0.90
C ILE A 21 4.96 28.14 0.78
N THR A 22 5.76 27.82 1.80
CA THR A 22 6.78 26.77 1.68
C THR A 22 6.45 25.42 2.34
N ALA A 23 5.21 25.20 2.79
CA ALA A 23 4.82 23.95 3.46
C ALA A 23 3.96 23.02 2.60
N ALA A 24 3.90 23.20 1.29
CA ALA A 24 3.05 22.39 0.39
C ALA A 24 3.83 21.70 -0.73
N THR A 25 5.05 21.26 -0.46
CA THR A 25 5.77 20.43 -1.43
C THR A 25 6.50 19.35 -0.67
N ASN A 26 6.02 18.16 -0.79
CA ASN A 26 6.72 16.87 -0.81
C ASN A 26 5.91 15.74 -0.17
N ALA A 27 4.64 15.65 -0.53
CA ALA A 27 3.96 14.36 -0.47
C ALA A 27 3.88 13.78 -1.89
N SER A 28 4.99 13.82 -2.62
CA SER A 28 5.17 12.86 -3.71
C SER A 28 5.52 11.54 -3.04
N ALA A 29 4.48 10.86 -2.56
CA ALA A 29 4.55 9.43 -2.39
C ALA A 29 5.07 8.89 -3.72
N ILE A 30 6.28 8.36 -3.72
CA ILE A 30 6.79 7.52 -4.80
C ILE A 30 5.86 6.32 -4.77
N GLU A 31 4.73 6.42 -5.47
CA GLU A 31 3.94 5.28 -5.85
C GLU A 31 4.80 4.56 -6.88
N THR A 32 5.72 3.76 -6.37
CA THR A 32 6.44 2.79 -7.17
C THR A 32 5.39 1.78 -7.59
N GLU A 33 4.74 2.07 -8.72
CA GLU A 33 3.81 1.17 -9.36
C GLU A 33 4.60 -0.05 -9.82
N TYR A 34 4.72 -1.04 -8.96
CA TYR A 34 5.24 -2.36 -9.32
C TYR A 34 4.27 -2.97 -10.33
N ARG A 35 4.58 -2.85 -11.60
CA ARG A 35 3.85 -3.55 -12.66
C ARG A 35 4.26 -5.01 -12.66
N PHE A 36 3.64 -5.79 -11.81
CA PHE A 36 3.74 -7.23 -11.86
C PHE A 36 2.74 -7.77 -12.90
N HIS A 37 3.23 -8.51 -13.86
CA HIS A 37 2.39 -9.37 -14.67
C HIS A 37 2.27 -10.71 -13.93
N ALA A 38 1.11 -10.96 -13.34
CA ALA A 38 0.82 -12.26 -12.76
C ALA A 38 0.31 -13.21 -13.84
N TYR A 39 0.56 -14.49 -13.64
CA TYR A 39 -0.01 -15.58 -14.42
C TYR A 39 -0.86 -16.46 -13.52
N GLY A 40 -1.82 -17.18 -14.10
CA GLY A 40 -2.66 -18.12 -13.38
C GLY A 40 -3.53 -17.42 -12.31
N LEU A 41 -3.60 -18.01 -11.13
CA LEU A 41 -4.52 -17.60 -10.06
C LEU A 41 -4.34 -16.13 -9.61
N GLY A 42 -3.18 -15.55 -9.81
CA GLY A 42 -2.95 -14.14 -9.49
C GLY A 42 -3.80 -13.17 -10.32
N GLN A 43 -4.23 -13.56 -11.52
CA GLN A 43 -5.08 -12.75 -12.39
C GLN A 43 -6.56 -12.85 -12.04
N GLU A 44 -6.96 -13.87 -11.28
CA GLU A 44 -8.34 -14.08 -10.91
C GLU A 44 -8.85 -12.93 -10.04
N SER A 45 -10.11 -12.56 -10.24
CA SER A 45 -10.73 -11.54 -9.39
C SER A 45 -10.93 -12.05 -7.96
N CYS A 46 -10.93 -11.16 -7.00
CA CYS A 46 -11.29 -11.44 -5.62
C CYS A 46 -12.65 -12.14 -5.52
N ARG A 47 -13.62 -11.77 -6.38
CA ARG A 47 -14.91 -12.44 -6.46
C ARG A 47 -14.77 -13.91 -6.85
N LYS A 48 -13.95 -14.18 -7.87
CA LYS A 48 -13.70 -15.56 -8.31
C LYS A 48 -13.00 -16.36 -7.22
N TYR A 49 -11.95 -15.83 -6.62
CA TYR A 49 -11.25 -16.43 -5.49
C TYR A 49 -12.22 -16.84 -4.37
N LEU A 50 -13.10 -15.91 -3.92
CA LEU A 50 -14.06 -16.19 -2.86
C LEU A 50 -15.09 -17.26 -3.27
N SER A 51 -15.51 -17.27 -4.53
CA SER A 51 -16.41 -18.29 -5.07
C SER A 51 -15.75 -19.67 -5.11
N ASP A 52 -14.50 -19.74 -5.55
CA ASP A 52 -13.75 -20.99 -5.67
C ASP A 52 -13.54 -21.63 -4.30
N ILE A 53 -13.05 -20.87 -3.31
CA ILE A 53 -12.81 -21.39 -1.96
C ILE A 53 -14.09 -21.73 -1.19
N ALA A 54 -15.25 -21.18 -1.61
CA ALA A 54 -16.54 -21.52 -1.03
C ALA A 54 -17.10 -22.83 -1.61
N SER A 55 -16.73 -23.17 -2.84
CA SER A 55 -17.25 -24.35 -3.55
C SER A 55 -16.30 -25.56 -3.48
N ASP A 56 -15.00 -25.34 -3.31
CA ASP A 56 -13.99 -26.39 -3.28
C ASP A 56 -12.91 -26.08 -2.26
N GLN A 57 -12.77 -26.91 -1.24
CA GLN A 57 -11.75 -26.78 -0.21
C GLN A 57 -10.33 -26.88 -0.77
N SER A 58 -10.11 -27.60 -1.87
CA SER A 58 -8.80 -27.68 -2.52
C SER A 58 -8.39 -26.39 -3.21
N ALA A 59 -9.34 -25.53 -3.59
CA ALA A 59 -9.05 -24.25 -4.21
C ALA A 59 -8.25 -23.32 -3.27
N GLU A 60 -8.54 -23.31 -1.98
CA GLU A 60 -7.79 -22.51 -1.01
C GLU A 60 -6.31 -22.91 -0.97
N GLN A 61 -6.01 -24.21 -1.09
CA GLN A 61 -4.63 -24.71 -1.14
C GLN A 61 -3.92 -24.26 -2.42
N LEU A 62 -4.61 -24.23 -3.56
CA LEU A 62 -4.02 -23.78 -4.83
C LEU A 62 -3.69 -22.29 -4.79
N TYR A 63 -4.60 -21.44 -4.26
CA TYR A 63 -4.32 -20.02 -4.08
C TYR A 63 -3.20 -19.77 -3.08
N SER A 64 -3.16 -20.54 -1.99
CA SER A 64 -2.08 -20.46 -1.00
C SER A 64 -0.72 -20.86 -1.59
N ALA A 65 -0.68 -21.91 -2.43
CA ALA A 65 0.54 -22.31 -3.12
C ALA A 65 1.01 -21.25 -4.12
N TRP A 66 0.09 -20.63 -4.86
CA TRP A 66 0.41 -19.52 -5.74
C TRP A 66 0.99 -18.33 -4.95
N LEU A 67 0.38 -17.98 -3.83
CA LEU A 67 0.86 -16.94 -2.92
C LEU A 67 2.28 -17.22 -2.42
N ALA A 68 2.54 -18.45 -1.97
CA ALA A 68 3.86 -18.84 -1.49
C ALA A 68 4.92 -18.73 -2.60
N GLY A 69 4.61 -19.14 -3.81
CA GLY A 69 5.50 -18.98 -4.97
C GLY A 69 5.79 -17.52 -5.29
N PHE A 70 4.76 -16.66 -5.27
CA PHE A 70 4.93 -15.22 -5.46
C PHE A 70 5.82 -14.61 -4.37
N MET A 71 5.58 -14.95 -3.11
CA MET A 71 6.38 -14.46 -1.97
C MET A 71 7.85 -14.88 -2.09
N SER A 72 8.14 -16.10 -2.55
CA SER A 72 9.51 -16.57 -2.76
C SER A 72 10.25 -15.73 -3.81
N VAL A 73 9.57 -15.31 -4.87
CA VAL A 73 10.16 -14.43 -5.90
C VAL A 73 10.43 -13.03 -5.31
N VAL A 74 9.49 -12.48 -4.56
CA VAL A 74 9.67 -11.15 -3.93
C VAL A 74 10.82 -11.18 -2.93
N GLU A 75 10.93 -12.22 -2.10
CA GLU A 75 12.03 -12.39 -1.15
C GLU A 75 13.39 -12.46 -1.84
N ALA A 76 13.47 -13.16 -2.96
CA ALA A 76 14.71 -13.24 -3.75
C ALA A 76 15.13 -11.87 -4.33
N GLN A 77 14.19 -10.95 -4.59
CA GLN A 77 14.47 -9.62 -5.11
C GLN A 77 14.77 -8.59 -4.01
N VAL A 78 14.17 -8.76 -2.84
CA VAL A 78 14.29 -7.83 -1.70
C VAL A 78 14.58 -8.62 -0.43
N PRO A 79 15.80 -9.17 -0.31
CA PRO A 79 16.19 -9.93 0.89
C PRO A 79 16.05 -9.07 2.15
N ASP A 80 15.65 -9.69 3.24
CA ASP A 80 15.56 -9.05 4.57
C ASP A 80 14.61 -7.86 4.68
N ALA A 81 13.71 -7.69 3.71
CA ALA A 81 12.70 -6.63 3.79
C ALA A 81 11.72 -6.78 4.97
N GLY A 82 11.69 -7.96 5.61
CA GLY A 82 10.79 -8.26 6.74
C GLY A 82 9.30 -8.28 6.38
N VAL A 83 8.96 -7.93 5.15
CA VAL A 83 7.57 -7.84 4.68
C VAL A 83 7.00 -9.18 4.24
N ILE A 84 7.88 -10.17 3.95
CA ILE A 84 7.46 -11.48 3.49
C ILE A 84 6.97 -12.32 4.68
N PRO A 85 5.76 -12.89 4.62
CA PRO A 85 5.27 -13.79 5.65
C PRO A 85 6.16 -15.03 5.71
N ARG A 86 6.62 -15.39 6.91
CA ARG A 86 7.26 -16.68 7.14
C ARG A 86 6.22 -17.79 6.98
N GLU A 87 6.66 -19.02 6.78
CA GLU A 87 5.77 -20.18 6.62
C GLU A 87 4.71 -20.27 7.73
N ALA A 88 5.10 -20.07 8.98
CA ALA A 88 4.19 -20.05 10.13
C ALA A 88 3.14 -18.91 10.07
N GLU A 89 3.36 -17.90 9.25
CA GLU A 89 2.48 -16.73 9.11
C GLU A 89 1.56 -16.83 7.88
N MET A 90 1.72 -17.86 7.03
CA MET A 90 0.95 -17.99 5.79
C MET A 90 -0.55 -18.11 6.05
N GLY A 91 -0.96 -18.75 7.16
CA GLY A 91 -2.37 -18.79 7.56
C GLY A 91 -2.95 -17.40 7.81
N ALA A 92 -2.21 -16.54 8.50
CA ALA A 92 -2.62 -15.15 8.74
C ALA A 92 -2.62 -14.33 7.45
N ALA A 93 -1.67 -14.55 6.54
CA ALA A 93 -1.62 -13.91 5.23
C ALA A 93 -2.85 -14.27 4.38
N ASN A 94 -3.21 -15.54 4.31
CA ASN A 94 -4.41 -16.02 3.61
C ASN A 94 -5.69 -15.41 4.21
N ALA A 95 -5.81 -15.40 5.53
CA ALA A 95 -6.96 -14.79 6.22
C ALA A 95 -7.07 -13.28 5.92
N TRP A 96 -5.95 -12.57 5.86
CA TRP A 96 -5.92 -11.17 5.51
C TRP A 96 -6.38 -10.93 4.07
N ILE A 97 -5.87 -11.70 3.10
CA ILE A 97 -6.27 -11.62 1.69
C ILE A 97 -7.78 -11.91 1.54
N LYS A 98 -8.28 -12.95 2.21
CA LYS A 98 -9.71 -13.27 2.19
C LYS A 98 -10.56 -12.09 2.66
N LYS A 99 -10.18 -11.46 3.78
CA LYS A 99 -10.86 -10.27 4.31
C LYS A 99 -10.78 -9.09 3.34
N TYR A 100 -9.62 -8.85 2.73
CA TYR A 100 -9.46 -7.82 1.70
C TYR A 100 -10.38 -8.06 0.52
N CYS A 101 -10.44 -9.29 0.01
CA CYS A 101 -11.26 -9.66 -1.13
C CYS A 101 -12.76 -9.52 -0.88
N VAL A 102 -13.23 -9.76 0.35
CA VAL A 102 -14.63 -9.48 0.73
C VAL A 102 -14.98 -8.00 0.51
N LEU A 103 -14.06 -7.10 0.80
CA LEU A 103 -14.28 -5.65 0.68
C LEU A 103 -13.98 -5.12 -0.74
N ARG A 104 -13.23 -5.86 -1.55
CA ARG A 104 -12.67 -5.42 -2.84
C ARG A 104 -12.86 -6.49 -3.91
N ALA A 105 -14.08 -6.93 -4.12
CA ALA A 105 -14.42 -8.07 -4.99
C ALA A 105 -14.00 -7.88 -6.47
N ALA A 106 -13.80 -6.64 -6.93
CA ALA A 106 -13.38 -6.34 -8.30
C ALA A 106 -11.85 -6.38 -8.49
N ASP A 107 -11.09 -6.28 -7.39
CA ASP A 107 -9.62 -6.35 -7.47
C ASP A 107 -9.17 -7.77 -7.82
N THR A 108 -7.93 -7.91 -8.28
CA THR A 108 -7.33 -9.23 -8.54
C THR A 108 -6.71 -9.81 -7.26
N TYR A 109 -6.51 -11.12 -7.25
CA TYR A 109 -5.79 -11.81 -6.19
C TYR A 109 -4.36 -11.28 -6.04
N LEU A 110 -3.68 -10.95 -7.17
CA LEU A 110 -2.39 -10.26 -7.16
C LEU A 110 -2.48 -8.91 -6.46
N THR A 111 -3.48 -8.09 -6.78
CA THR A 111 -3.66 -6.79 -6.12
C THR A 111 -3.80 -6.97 -4.62
N ALA A 112 -4.61 -7.93 -4.16
CA ALA A 112 -4.75 -8.25 -2.74
C ALA A 112 -3.41 -8.65 -2.11
N THR A 113 -2.60 -9.46 -2.81
CA THR A 113 -1.27 -9.88 -2.37
C THR A 113 -0.31 -8.70 -2.22
N VAL A 114 -0.25 -7.81 -3.21
CA VAL A 114 0.58 -6.60 -3.14
C VAL A 114 0.14 -5.67 -2.00
N ARG A 115 -1.16 -5.55 -1.78
CA ARG A 115 -1.70 -4.76 -0.65
C ARG A 115 -1.38 -5.37 0.71
N LEU A 116 -1.31 -6.70 0.81
CA LEU A 116 -0.82 -7.38 2.02
C LEU A 116 0.63 -6.99 2.32
N LEU A 117 1.53 -7.06 1.33
CA LEU A 117 2.93 -6.66 1.50
C LEU A 117 3.06 -5.21 1.96
N ALA A 118 2.37 -4.29 1.30
CA ALA A 118 2.36 -2.88 1.68
C ALA A 118 1.78 -2.64 3.09
N ALA A 119 0.84 -3.45 3.55
CA ALA A 119 0.31 -3.36 4.91
C ALA A 119 1.34 -3.84 5.94
N ARG A 120 2.11 -4.88 5.64
CA ARG A 120 3.17 -5.40 6.51
C ARG A 120 4.34 -4.42 6.64
N GLU A 121 4.75 -3.78 5.54
CA GLU A 121 5.79 -2.75 5.55
C GLU A 121 5.45 -1.61 6.52
N ARG A 122 4.21 -1.17 6.54
CA ARG A 122 3.76 -0.09 7.45
C ARG A 122 3.66 -0.49 8.92
N SER A 123 3.72 -1.78 9.24
CA SER A 123 3.59 -2.31 10.61
C SER A 123 4.93 -2.61 11.28
N GLN A 124 6.04 -2.39 10.60
CA GLN A 124 7.41 -2.50 11.10
C GLN A 124 7.93 -1.16 11.60
#